data_c7ebf80bbbff7c89c66fa7448cd56e44
#
_entry.id   c7ebf80bbbff7c89c66fa7448cd56e44
#
_cell.length_a   1.000
_cell.length_b   1.000
_cell.length_c   1.000
_cell.angle_alpha   90.00
_cell.angle_beta   90.00
_cell.angle_gamma   90.00
#
_symmetry.space_group_name_H-M   'P 1'
#
loop_
_entity.id
_entity.type
_entity.pdbx_description
1 polymer ?
#
loop_
_entity_poly.entity_id
_entity_poly.type
_entity_poly.pdbx_seq_one_letter_code
_entity_poly.pdbx_strand_id
1 'polypeptide(L)'
;MDDTPDIKLPYLFRVSVEKVRAKLTGRERALFDLLCVAGHLGRSLPNSNSNRRTVSGARDPRKQLLRLAARMDGTTEEWDAASARMLNVVIRELTRHDKEEPYRALRVLLGNASIALAPDCVVPRDASLLVAWKTVVALFARLYRSTIKPLGRLSWIDEQQLAMLKRETARGRTRGRHASGMRPGRAGRTLAVDPRLMRAVGKALGLSASPGYQARYIFYTRDGDYFWPHPDDPEYAVNVLVCLDHRRPARGPGSALLAYRPDGSVERYELAPGSALAVEARGLVHAREPMRRGERMTVLSINVKAV
;
A
#
# COMPACT_ATOMS: atom_id res chain seq x y z
N MET A 1 35.75 -4.38 -5.55
CA MET A 1 35.14 -3.45 -6.50
C MET A 1 33.67 -3.31 -6.13
N ASP A 2 33.27 -2.11 -5.79
CA ASP A 2 31.92 -1.80 -5.26
C ASP A 2 30.98 -1.65 -6.47
N ASP A 3 30.49 -2.80 -6.99
CA ASP A 3 29.59 -2.90 -8.14
C ASP A 3 28.12 -2.67 -7.74
N THR A 4 27.89 -1.90 -6.67
CA THR A 4 26.54 -1.42 -6.35
C THR A 4 26.10 -0.53 -7.52
N PRO A 5 24.97 -0.83 -8.18
CA PRO A 5 24.53 0.02 -9.29
C PRO A 5 24.42 1.45 -8.77
N ASP A 6 25.11 2.37 -9.44
CA ASP A 6 25.10 3.81 -9.14
C ASP A 6 23.69 4.35 -9.39
N ILE A 7 22.80 4.12 -8.42
CA ILE A 7 21.44 4.61 -8.47
C ILE A 7 21.53 6.08 -8.11
N LYS A 8 21.42 6.94 -9.10
CA LYS A 8 21.32 8.39 -8.90
C LYS A 8 20.03 8.71 -8.16
N LEU A 9 20.05 8.49 -6.85
CA LEU A 9 18.97 8.92 -5.98
C LEU A 9 18.92 10.45 -5.94
N PRO A 10 17.73 11.08 -5.99
CA PRO A 10 17.60 12.50 -5.72
C PRO A 10 18.27 12.86 -4.39
N TYR A 11 18.82 14.06 -4.29
CA TYR A 11 19.61 14.52 -3.14
C TYR A 11 18.97 14.21 -1.77
N LEU A 12 17.66 14.47 -1.63
CA LEU A 12 16.94 14.22 -0.38
C LEU A 12 16.98 12.76 0.09
N PHE A 13 16.86 11.81 -0.84
CA PHE A 13 16.97 10.37 -0.50
C PHE A 13 18.41 10.00 -0.16
N ARG A 14 19.38 10.54 -0.89
CA ARG A 14 20.79 10.20 -0.70
C ARG A 14 21.27 10.51 0.71
N VAL A 15 20.95 11.69 1.25
CA VAL A 15 21.39 12.11 2.59
C VAL A 15 20.95 11.15 3.68
N SER A 16 19.68 10.75 3.72
CA SER A 16 19.16 9.83 4.74
C SER A 16 19.61 8.39 4.51
N VAL A 17 19.68 7.95 3.24
CA VAL A 17 20.19 6.61 2.87
C VAL A 17 21.64 6.45 3.32
N GLU A 18 22.53 7.41 3.03
CA GLU A 18 23.93 7.35 3.43
C GLU A 18 24.11 7.32 4.96
N LYS A 19 23.34 8.14 5.69
CA LYS A 19 23.40 8.18 7.15
C LYS A 19 22.93 6.86 7.79
N VAL A 20 21.89 6.24 7.26
CA VAL A 20 21.41 4.94 7.74
C VAL A 20 22.40 3.84 7.34
N ARG A 21 22.83 3.82 6.07
CA ARG A 21 23.77 2.85 5.51
C ARG A 21 25.10 2.79 6.30
N ALA A 22 25.59 3.95 6.74
CA ALA A 22 26.83 4.02 7.55
C ALA A 22 26.72 3.31 8.92
N LYS A 23 25.51 3.07 9.42
CA LYS A 23 25.25 2.38 10.69
C LYS A 23 25.01 0.87 10.52
N LEU A 24 25.00 0.39 9.28
CA LEU A 24 24.75 -1.01 8.92
C LEU A 24 26.03 -1.68 8.43
N THR A 25 26.15 -2.97 8.69
CA THR A 25 27.32 -3.78 8.30
C THR A 25 26.89 -5.04 7.55
N GLY A 26 27.79 -5.61 6.75
CA GLY A 26 27.62 -6.89 6.10
C GLY A 26 26.25 -7.09 5.44
N ARG A 27 25.54 -8.16 5.85
CA ARG A 27 24.23 -8.52 5.31
C ARG A 27 23.13 -7.48 5.57
N GLU A 28 23.19 -6.75 6.69
CA GLU A 28 22.24 -5.68 7.01
C GLU A 28 22.30 -4.57 5.95
N ARG A 29 23.52 -4.18 5.59
CA ARG A 29 23.76 -3.17 4.55
C ARG A 29 23.30 -3.67 3.18
N ALA A 30 23.64 -4.90 2.82
CA ALA A 30 23.23 -5.51 1.55
C ALA A 30 21.69 -5.56 1.40
N LEU A 31 20.98 -5.94 2.46
CA LEU A 31 19.52 -5.97 2.47
C LEU A 31 18.94 -4.55 2.38
N PHE A 32 19.48 -3.59 3.10
CA PHE A 32 19.05 -2.20 3.03
C PHE A 32 19.26 -1.60 1.63
N ASP A 33 20.41 -1.87 1.01
CA ASP A 33 20.73 -1.43 -0.34
C ASP A 33 19.75 -2.05 -1.35
N LEU A 34 19.43 -3.34 -1.24
CA LEU A 34 18.40 -3.99 -2.06
C LEU A 34 17.03 -3.31 -1.91
N LEU A 35 16.63 -2.95 -0.70
CA LEU A 35 15.37 -2.25 -0.45
C LEU A 35 15.37 -0.83 -1.04
N CYS A 36 16.48 -0.11 -0.97
CA CYS A 36 16.61 1.21 -1.59
C CYS A 36 16.51 1.12 -3.12
N VAL A 37 17.14 0.10 -3.72
CA VAL A 37 17.01 -0.19 -5.17
C VAL A 37 15.58 -0.52 -5.52
N ALA A 38 14.96 -1.42 -4.77
CA ALA A 38 13.56 -1.79 -4.98
C ALA A 38 12.63 -0.57 -4.88
N GLY A 39 12.86 0.30 -3.90
CA GLY A 39 12.09 1.53 -3.74
C GLY A 39 12.25 2.50 -4.90
N HIS A 40 13.47 2.65 -5.42
CA HIS A 40 13.72 3.46 -6.61
C HIS A 40 13.01 2.90 -7.85
N LEU A 41 13.09 1.59 -8.06
CA LEU A 41 12.39 0.91 -9.15
C LEU A 41 10.87 1.03 -9.00
N GLY A 42 10.32 0.81 -7.80
CA GLY A 42 8.89 0.93 -7.53
C GLY A 42 8.35 2.32 -7.81
N ARG A 43 9.12 3.37 -7.47
CA ARG A 43 8.79 4.77 -7.79
C ARG A 43 8.74 5.03 -9.30
N SER A 44 9.58 4.36 -10.07
CA SER A 44 9.68 4.55 -11.52
C SER A 44 8.59 3.79 -12.29
N LEU A 45 7.84 2.91 -11.63
CA LEU A 45 6.71 2.25 -12.24
C LEU A 45 5.57 3.25 -12.44
N PRO A 46 4.89 3.21 -13.60
CA PRO A 46 3.81 4.15 -13.89
C PRO A 46 2.71 4.02 -12.84
N ASN A 47 2.46 5.15 -12.18
CA ASN A 47 1.45 5.24 -11.14
C ASN A 47 0.09 5.09 -11.79
N SER A 48 -0.45 3.90 -11.83
CA SER A 48 -1.86 3.62 -11.98
C SER A 48 -2.19 2.29 -12.68
N ASN A 49 -3.34 1.84 -12.36
CA ASN A 49 -4.17 0.79 -12.90
C ASN A 49 -4.26 0.70 -14.44
N SER A 50 -3.77 1.70 -15.17
CA SER A 50 -3.93 1.80 -16.63
C SER A 50 -2.85 1.08 -17.43
N ASN A 51 -1.77 0.61 -16.83
CA ASN A 51 -0.61 0.16 -17.60
C ASN A 51 -0.10 -1.26 -17.25
N ARG A 52 -1.00 -2.24 -17.24
CA ARG A 52 -0.58 -3.67 -17.26
C ARG A 52 0.43 -4.00 -18.37
N ARG A 53 0.46 -3.21 -19.44
CA ARG A 53 1.37 -3.41 -20.59
C ARG A 53 2.83 -3.08 -20.31
N THR A 54 3.12 -2.38 -19.21
CA THR A 54 4.49 -1.91 -18.93
C THR A 54 5.28 -2.81 -17.96
N VAL A 55 4.62 -3.71 -17.25
CA VAL A 55 5.30 -4.65 -16.33
C VAL A 55 5.71 -5.95 -17.03
N SER A 56 5.28 -6.18 -18.27
CA SER A 56 5.69 -7.34 -19.06
C SER A 56 6.99 -7.09 -19.83
N GLY A 57 7.93 -8.00 -19.73
CA GLY A 57 9.14 -8.01 -20.54
C GLY A 57 10.38 -7.41 -19.87
N ALA A 58 11.20 -6.69 -20.61
CA ALA A 58 12.52 -6.20 -20.20
C ALA A 58 12.51 -5.20 -19.02
N ARG A 59 11.33 -4.71 -18.60
CA ARG A 59 11.14 -3.75 -17.50
C ARG A 59 10.54 -4.36 -16.24
N ASP A 60 10.45 -5.69 -16.13
CA ASP A 60 10.02 -6.32 -14.88
C ASP A 60 11.06 -6.02 -13.78
N PRO A 61 10.71 -5.23 -12.75
CA PRO A 61 11.64 -4.85 -11.70
C PRO A 61 12.18 -6.07 -10.95
N ARG A 62 11.43 -7.15 -10.85
CA ARG A 62 11.88 -8.38 -10.18
C ARG A 62 13.09 -9.00 -10.87
N LYS A 63 13.19 -8.95 -12.20
CA LYS A 63 14.38 -9.48 -12.91
C LYS A 63 15.66 -8.74 -12.52
N GLN A 64 15.56 -7.42 -12.34
CA GLN A 64 16.69 -6.62 -11.87
C GLN A 64 17.01 -6.91 -10.41
N LEU A 65 15.98 -7.00 -9.56
CA LEU A 65 16.14 -7.34 -8.15
C LEU A 65 16.71 -8.75 -7.95
N LEU A 66 16.30 -9.75 -8.73
CA LEU A 66 16.85 -11.10 -8.69
C LEU A 66 18.36 -11.13 -8.99
N ARG A 67 18.84 -10.30 -9.94
CA ARG A 67 20.28 -10.20 -10.22
C ARG A 67 21.08 -9.66 -9.03
N LEU A 68 20.49 -8.72 -8.27
CA LEU A 68 21.09 -8.20 -7.06
C LEU A 68 21.00 -9.21 -5.91
N ALA A 69 19.83 -9.82 -5.74
CA ALA A 69 19.57 -10.83 -4.72
C ALA A 69 20.44 -12.10 -4.92
N ALA A 70 20.76 -12.48 -6.16
CA ALA A 70 21.66 -13.60 -6.43
C ALA A 70 23.09 -13.42 -5.89
N ARG A 71 23.45 -12.20 -5.47
CA ARG A 71 24.73 -11.90 -4.80
C ARG A 71 24.63 -11.98 -3.27
N MET A 72 23.43 -12.25 -2.76
CA MET A 72 23.16 -12.33 -1.33
C MET A 72 23.43 -13.77 -0.85
N ASP A 73 24.67 -14.06 -0.45
CA ASP A 73 25.07 -15.37 0.07
C ASP A 73 24.56 -15.56 1.51
N GLY A 74 24.13 -16.78 1.86
CA GLY A 74 23.74 -17.17 3.20
C GLY A 74 22.42 -17.91 3.28
N THR A 75 22.14 -18.42 4.48
CA THR A 75 20.89 -19.12 4.80
C THR A 75 19.74 -18.14 5.05
N THR A 76 18.52 -18.63 5.02
CA THR A 76 17.32 -17.84 5.35
C THR A 76 17.41 -17.29 6.77
N GLU A 77 17.89 -18.09 7.73
CA GLU A 77 18.04 -17.72 9.14
C GLU A 77 19.03 -16.56 9.32
N GLU A 78 20.13 -16.58 8.58
CA GLU A 78 21.11 -15.48 8.61
C GLU A 78 20.53 -14.17 8.06
N TRP A 79 19.70 -14.27 7.01
CA TRP A 79 19.02 -13.10 6.43
C TRP A 79 17.88 -12.60 7.31
N ASP A 80 17.12 -13.47 7.98
CA ASP A 80 16.11 -13.09 8.95
C ASP A 80 16.75 -12.36 10.14
N ALA A 81 17.88 -12.85 10.64
CA ALA A 81 18.66 -12.18 11.70
C ALA A 81 19.19 -10.81 11.24
N ALA A 82 19.71 -10.72 10.01
CA ALA A 82 20.17 -9.45 9.42
C ALA A 82 19.01 -8.46 9.24
N SER A 83 17.85 -8.95 8.78
CA SER A 83 16.63 -8.16 8.67
C SER A 83 16.22 -7.57 10.02
N ALA A 84 16.19 -8.39 11.07
CA ALA A 84 15.82 -7.93 12.42
C ALA A 84 16.75 -6.83 12.94
N ARG A 85 18.07 -6.97 12.76
CA ARG A 85 19.06 -5.96 13.18
C ARG A 85 18.95 -4.69 12.34
N MET A 86 18.85 -4.82 11.01
CA MET A 86 18.64 -3.70 10.10
C MET A 86 17.39 -2.91 10.47
N LEU A 87 16.26 -3.58 10.70
CA LEU A 87 15.00 -2.96 11.11
C LEU A 87 15.15 -2.13 12.38
N ASN A 88 15.89 -2.63 13.39
CA ASN A 88 16.12 -1.89 14.63
C ASN A 88 16.84 -0.56 14.37
N VAL A 89 17.83 -0.55 13.47
CA VAL A 89 18.56 0.67 13.10
C VAL A 89 17.65 1.61 12.30
N VAL A 90 17.01 1.10 11.24
CA VAL A 90 16.18 1.91 10.35
C VAL A 90 15.01 2.53 11.10
N ILE A 91 14.29 1.77 11.92
CA ILE A 91 13.14 2.26 12.69
C ILE A 91 13.59 3.35 13.68
N ARG A 92 14.71 3.15 14.38
CA ARG A 92 15.26 4.16 15.29
C ARG A 92 15.55 5.47 14.58
N GLU A 93 16.18 5.41 13.40
CA GLU A 93 16.49 6.60 12.63
C GLU A 93 15.24 7.29 12.09
N LEU A 94 14.30 6.53 11.53
CA LEU A 94 13.04 7.06 11.02
C LEU A 94 12.17 7.69 12.14
N THR A 95 12.20 7.12 13.34
CA THR A 95 11.46 7.65 14.49
C THR A 95 12.14 8.89 15.06
N ARG A 96 13.48 8.85 15.22
CA ARG A 96 14.25 9.99 15.76
C ARG A 96 14.13 11.24 14.90
N HIS A 97 14.07 11.07 13.59
CA HIS A 97 14.08 12.13 12.60
C HIS A 97 12.73 12.24 11.85
N ASP A 98 11.63 11.88 12.51
CA ASP A 98 10.30 11.77 11.89
C ASP A 98 9.83 13.06 11.16
N LYS A 99 10.22 14.22 11.69
CA LYS A 99 9.86 15.53 11.11
C LYS A 99 10.80 16.00 10.00
N GLU A 100 11.95 15.36 9.83
CA GLU A 100 12.93 15.77 8.84
C GLU A 100 12.57 15.23 7.45
N GLU A 101 12.60 16.13 6.46
CA GLU A 101 12.22 15.81 5.08
C GLU A 101 13.02 14.65 4.47
N PRO A 102 14.37 14.54 4.63
CA PRO A 102 15.13 13.42 4.08
C PRO A 102 14.68 12.06 4.62
N TYR A 103 14.26 11.98 5.89
CA TYR A 103 13.79 10.74 6.51
C TYR A 103 12.35 10.42 6.12
N ARG A 104 11.50 11.44 5.89
CA ARG A 104 10.19 11.25 5.27
C ARG A 104 10.34 10.70 3.86
N ALA A 105 11.29 11.24 3.08
CA ALA A 105 11.61 10.76 1.75
C ALA A 105 12.12 9.30 1.78
N LEU A 106 13.01 8.94 2.73
CA LEU A 106 13.46 7.56 2.91
C LEU A 106 12.29 6.61 3.22
N ARG A 107 11.35 7.03 4.05
CA ARG A 107 10.14 6.25 4.35
C ARG A 107 9.31 5.95 3.10
N VAL A 108 9.08 6.97 2.27
CA VAL A 108 8.40 6.82 0.98
C VAL A 108 9.18 5.90 0.04
N LEU A 109 10.52 6.04 -0.02
CA LEU A 109 11.37 5.15 -0.82
C LEU A 109 11.21 3.69 -0.40
N LEU A 110 11.30 3.41 0.91
CA LEU A 110 11.16 2.05 1.44
C LEU A 110 9.73 1.51 1.24
N GLY A 111 8.70 2.35 1.33
CA GLY A 111 7.32 1.98 1.01
C GLY A 111 7.15 1.56 -0.46
N ASN A 112 7.78 2.28 -1.38
CA ASN A 112 7.75 1.94 -2.79
C ASN A 112 8.48 0.62 -3.13
N ALA A 113 9.34 0.11 -2.23
CA ALA A 113 9.98 -1.18 -2.42
C ALA A 113 8.95 -2.32 -2.52
N SER A 114 7.85 -2.24 -1.79
CA SER A 114 6.76 -3.23 -1.88
C SER A 114 6.17 -3.32 -3.29
N ILE A 115 6.10 -2.20 -4.04
CA ILE A 115 5.63 -2.17 -5.42
C ILE A 115 6.54 -2.98 -6.34
N ALA A 116 7.86 -2.78 -6.23
CA ALA A 116 8.82 -3.46 -7.09
C ALA A 116 8.98 -4.94 -6.74
N LEU A 117 8.87 -5.28 -5.45
CA LEU A 117 8.98 -6.66 -4.96
C LEU A 117 7.76 -7.51 -5.32
N ALA A 118 6.56 -6.93 -5.36
CA ALA A 118 5.31 -7.62 -5.68
C ALA A 118 4.42 -6.83 -6.65
N PRO A 119 4.88 -6.53 -7.88
CA PRO A 119 4.18 -5.67 -8.83
C PRO A 119 2.88 -6.24 -9.36
N ASP A 120 2.63 -7.53 -9.17
CA ASP A 120 1.41 -8.25 -9.52
C ASP A 120 0.55 -8.62 -8.32
N CYS A 121 0.83 -8.03 -7.15
CA CYS A 121 0.20 -8.33 -5.86
C CYS A 121 0.51 -9.75 -5.33
N VAL A 122 1.45 -10.47 -5.94
CA VAL A 122 1.86 -11.81 -5.50
C VAL A 122 3.16 -11.75 -4.72
N VAL A 123 3.15 -12.31 -3.52
CA VAL A 123 4.35 -12.41 -2.67
C VAL A 123 5.46 -13.14 -3.42
N PRO A 124 6.71 -12.63 -3.40
CA PRO A 124 7.83 -13.27 -4.07
C PRO A 124 8.05 -14.73 -3.62
N ARG A 125 8.39 -15.60 -4.55
CA ARG A 125 8.72 -17.01 -4.27
C ARG A 125 10.22 -17.24 -4.10
N ASP A 126 11.05 -16.39 -4.66
CA ASP A 126 12.49 -16.40 -4.46
C ASP A 126 12.81 -16.07 -3.00
N ALA A 127 13.70 -16.86 -2.37
CA ALA A 127 13.97 -16.77 -0.95
C ALA A 127 14.51 -15.39 -0.54
N SER A 128 15.44 -14.82 -1.31
CA SER A 128 16.05 -13.53 -1.02
C SER A 128 15.06 -12.38 -1.19
N LEU A 129 14.26 -12.42 -2.25
CA LEU A 129 13.19 -11.43 -2.45
C LEU A 129 12.07 -11.58 -1.42
N LEU A 130 11.80 -12.79 -0.95
CA LEU A 130 10.84 -13.05 0.13
C LEU A 130 11.31 -12.44 1.45
N VAL A 131 12.60 -12.56 1.78
CA VAL A 131 13.18 -11.88 2.96
C VAL A 131 13.04 -10.37 2.82
N ALA A 132 13.41 -9.81 1.67
CA ALA A 132 13.25 -8.37 1.42
C ALA A 132 11.79 -7.91 1.53
N TRP A 133 10.87 -8.69 0.99
CA TRP A 133 9.42 -8.46 1.09
C TRP A 133 8.94 -8.45 2.54
N LYS A 134 9.22 -9.52 3.31
CA LYS A 134 8.87 -9.61 4.73
C LYS A 134 9.45 -8.45 5.52
N THR A 135 10.68 -8.04 5.19
CA THR A 135 11.36 -6.91 5.83
C THR A 135 10.62 -5.59 5.61
N VAL A 136 10.16 -5.30 4.38
CA VAL A 136 9.36 -4.09 4.13
C VAL A 136 8.04 -4.14 4.88
N VAL A 137 7.33 -5.27 4.84
CA VAL A 137 6.07 -5.42 5.57
C VAL A 137 6.26 -5.24 7.07
N ALA A 138 7.31 -5.86 7.64
CA ALA A 138 7.65 -5.73 9.06
C ALA A 138 8.08 -4.31 9.44
N LEU A 139 8.79 -3.59 8.55
CA LEU A 139 9.17 -2.20 8.78
C LEU A 139 7.95 -1.33 9.08
N PHE A 140 6.96 -1.36 8.21
CA PHE A 140 5.78 -0.52 8.35
C PHE A 140 4.89 -0.96 9.51
N ALA A 141 4.73 -2.26 9.73
CA ALA A 141 3.98 -2.81 10.86
C ALA A 141 4.61 -2.49 12.22
N ARG A 142 5.92 -2.24 12.28
CA ARG A 142 6.64 -1.83 13.51
C ARG A 142 6.71 -0.32 13.68
N LEU A 143 6.68 0.46 12.60
CA LEU A 143 6.63 1.93 12.67
C LEU A 143 5.25 2.44 13.09
N TYR A 144 4.19 1.74 12.69
CA TYR A 144 2.81 2.17 12.87
C TYR A 144 1.91 0.99 13.21
N ARG A 145 0.74 1.28 13.75
CA ARG A 145 -0.32 0.26 13.86
C ARG A 145 -0.72 -0.20 12.46
N SER A 146 -0.99 -1.49 12.32
CA SER A 146 -1.25 -2.18 11.04
C SER A 146 -2.52 -3.03 11.06
N THR A 147 -3.55 -2.53 11.77
CA THR A 147 -4.83 -3.23 11.93
C THR A 147 -5.73 -3.00 10.74
N ILE A 148 -6.49 -4.01 10.36
CA ILE A 148 -7.62 -3.90 9.45
C ILE A 148 -8.84 -4.53 10.10
N LYS A 149 -9.99 -3.83 10.02
CA LYS A 149 -11.25 -4.28 10.63
C LYS A 149 -12.42 -4.09 9.67
N PRO A 150 -13.17 -5.17 9.37
CA PRO A 150 -14.46 -5.03 8.72
C PRO A 150 -15.41 -4.23 9.61
N LEU A 151 -16.02 -3.20 9.05
CA LEU A 151 -17.11 -2.44 9.69
C LEU A 151 -18.47 -3.07 9.32
N GLY A 152 -18.49 -4.03 8.39
CA GLY A 152 -19.70 -4.62 7.87
C GLY A 152 -20.52 -3.64 7.03
N ARG A 153 -21.81 -3.94 6.86
CA ARG A 153 -22.76 -3.05 6.22
C ARG A 153 -23.06 -1.88 7.17
N LEU A 154 -22.87 -0.67 6.67
CA LEU A 154 -23.14 0.55 7.43
C LEU A 154 -24.66 0.78 7.43
N SER A 155 -25.35 0.43 8.54
CA SER A 155 -26.82 0.41 8.64
C SER A 155 -27.49 1.76 8.37
N TRP A 156 -26.75 2.84 8.53
CA TRP A 156 -27.22 4.21 8.24
C TRP A 156 -27.02 4.65 6.80
N ILE A 157 -26.33 3.85 5.96
CA ILE A 157 -26.28 4.03 4.52
C ILE A 157 -27.41 3.22 3.91
N ASP A 158 -28.56 3.85 3.80
CA ASP A 158 -29.72 3.24 3.14
C ASP A 158 -29.54 3.18 1.62
N GLU A 159 -30.50 2.59 0.91
CA GLU A 159 -30.46 2.44 -0.53
C GLU A 159 -30.49 3.81 -1.25
N GLN A 160 -31.20 4.79 -0.68
CA GLN A 160 -31.28 6.13 -1.24
C GLN A 160 -29.92 6.86 -1.15
N GLN A 161 -29.25 6.78 -0.01
CA GLN A 161 -27.91 7.35 0.16
C GLN A 161 -26.90 6.65 -0.74
N LEU A 162 -26.96 5.31 -0.83
CA LEU A 162 -26.10 4.56 -1.74
C LEU A 162 -26.35 4.93 -3.20
N ALA A 163 -27.62 5.12 -3.59
CA ALA A 163 -27.98 5.58 -4.94
C ALA A 163 -27.48 7.02 -5.23
N MET A 164 -27.50 7.91 -4.23
CA MET A 164 -26.92 9.26 -4.38
C MET A 164 -25.40 9.20 -4.60
N LEU A 165 -24.69 8.41 -3.83
CA LEU A 165 -23.24 8.18 -3.98
C LEU A 165 -22.92 7.59 -5.37
N LYS A 166 -23.69 6.60 -5.82
CA LYS A 166 -23.57 6.00 -7.17
C LYS A 166 -23.82 7.03 -8.28
N ARG A 167 -24.81 7.91 -8.13
CA ARG A 167 -25.07 8.99 -9.11
C ARG A 167 -23.91 9.98 -9.20
N GLU A 168 -23.29 10.36 -8.09
CA GLU A 168 -22.08 11.19 -8.11
C GLU A 168 -20.96 10.52 -8.93
N THR A 169 -20.79 9.20 -8.77
CA THR A 169 -19.72 8.46 -9.44
C THR A 169 -19.96 8.23 -10.93
N ALA A 170 -21.21 8.24 -11.38
CA ALA A 170 -21.56 8.04 -12.80
C ALA A 170 -20.88 9.08 -13.71
N ARG A 171 -20.82 10.34 -13.26
CA ARG A 171 -20.14 11.44 -13.98
C ARG A 171 -18.62 11.24 -14.12
N GLY A 172 -17.99 10.54 -13.17
CA GLY A 172 -16.57 10.22 -13.21
C GLY A 172 -16.22 9.04 -14.12
N ARG A 173 -17.10 8.03 -14.16
CA ARG A 173 -16.93 6.84 -15.01
C ARG A 173 -16.90 7.17 -16.50
N THR A 174 -17.73 8.14 -16.93
CA THR A 174 -17.83 8.55 -18.33
C THR A 174 -16.59 9.25 -18.87
N ARG A 175 -15.72 9.76 -18.01
CA ARG A 175 -14.47 10.45 -18.39
C ARG A 175 -13.28 9.52 -18.61
N GLY A 176 -13.46 8.21 -18.61
CA GLY A 176 -12.39 7.22 -18.87
C GLY A 176 -11.25 7.21 -17.85
N ARG A 177 -11.44 7.82 -16.70
CA ARG A 177 -10.43 7.86 -15.63
C ARG A 177 -10.43 6.53 -14.87
N HIS A 178 -9.40 5.74 -15.11
CA HIS A 178 -9.15 4.49 -14.37
C HIS A 178 -8.54 4.80 -13.03
N ALA A 179 -9.00 4.15 -11.98
CA ALA A 179 -8.52 4.17 -10.59
C ALA A 179 -7.95 5.51 -10.04
N SER A 180 -7.77 6.50 -10.88
CA SER A 180 -7.42 7.86 -10.50
C SER A 180 -8.62 8.48 -9.81
N GLY A 181 -8.50 8.74 -8.53
CA GLY A 181 -9.60 9.16 -7.71
C GLY A 181 -10.27 10.45 -8.16
N MET A 182 -11.58 10.42 -8.26
CA MET A 182 -12.39 11.60 -8.39
C MET A 182 -12.66 12.20 -7.00
N ARG A 183 -12.57 13.51 -6.86
CA ARG A 183 -13.01 14.19 -5.63
C ARG A 183 -14.51 13.98 -5.44
N PRO A 184 -14.97 13.66 -4.21
CA PRO A 184 -16.39 13.47 -3.96
C PRO A 184 -17.19 14.75 -4.13
N GLY A 185 -18.41 14.62 -4.60
CA GLY A 185 -19.43 15.64 -4.55
C GLY A 185 -20.03 15.78 -3.14
N ARG A 186 -21.25 16.31 -3.06
CA ARG A 186 -21.92 16.58 -1.77
C ARG A 186 -22.14 15.31 -0.94
N ALA A 187 -22.67 14.25 -1.56
CA ALA A 187 -23.01 13.02 -0.83
C ALA A 187 -21.76 12.35 -0.26
N GLY A 188 -20.68 12.22 -1.06
CA GLY A 188 -19.43 11.64 -0.60
C GLY A 188 -18.74 12.48 0.47
N ARG A 189 -18.77 13.81 0.37
CA ARG A 189 -18.24 14.70 1.43
C ARG A 189 -19.03 14.60 2.74
N THR A 190 -20.36 14.53 2.66
CA THR A 190 -21.21 14.36 3.85
C THR A 190 -20.89 13.05 4.55
N LEU A 191 -20.73 11.94 3.81
CA LEU A 191 -20.35 10.67 4.42
C LEU A 191 -18.94 10.72 5.02
N ALA A 192 -18.00 11.41 4.39
CA ALA A 192 -16.62 11.51 4.87
C ALA A 192 -16.48 12.22 6.24
N VAL A 193 -17.45 13.02 6.61
CA VAL A 193 -17.47 13.74 7.91
C VAL A 193 -18.58 13.25 8.85
N ASP A 194 -19.25 12.15 8.51
CA ASP A 194 -20.37 11.62 9.29
C ASP A 194 -19.89 11.16 10.69
N PRO A 195 -20.43 11.71 11.78
CA PRO A 195 -20.04 11.30 13.13
C PRO A 195 -20.30 9.83 13.44
N ARG A 196 -21.27 9.19 12.76
CA ARG A 196 -21.57 7.77 12.91
C ARG A 196 -20.42 6.93 12.34
N LEU A 197 -19.84 7.36 11.19
CA LEU A 197 -18.68 6.72 10.61
C LEU A 197 -17.47 6.84 11.55
N MET A 198 -17.23 8.05 12.10
CA MET A 198 -16.13 8.26 13.03
C MET A 198 -16.27 7.38 14.29
N ARG A 199 -17.47 7.28 14.85
CA ARG A 199 -17.73 6.38 16.00
C ARG A 199 -17.51 4.91 15.66
N ALA A 200 -17.96 4.46 14.47
CA ALA A 200 -17.77 3.08 14.03
C ALA A 200 -16.29 2.74 13.86
N VAL A 201 -15.52 3.63 13.24
CA VAL A 201 -14.07 3.48 13.08
C VAL A 201 -13.36 3.47 14.43
N GLY A 202 -13.67 4.43 15.28
CA GLY A 202 -13.09 4.54 16.64
C GLY A 202 -13.32 3.29 17.46
N LYS A 203 -14.56 2.78 17.48
CA LYS A 203 -14.92 1.52 18.17
C LYS A 203 -14.16 0.31 17.58
N ALA A 204 -14.09 0.19 16.25
CA ALA A 204 -13.48 -0.96 15.59
C ALA A 204 -11.96 -1.02 15.80
N LEU A 205 -11.29 0.13 15.83
CA LEU A 205 -9.83 0.23 15.94
C LEU A 205 -9.34 0.58 17.36
N GLY A 206 -10.25 0.86 18.31
CA GLY A 206 -9.87 1.24 19.67
C GLY A 206 -9.11 2.56 19.71
N LEU A 207 -9.61 3.60 18.99
CA LEU A 207 -8.98 4.92 18.92
C LEU A 207 -10.06 6.03 18.90
N SER A 208 -9.64 7.27 19.14
CA SER A 208 -10.47 8.43 18.86
C SER A 208 -10.30 8.82 17.39
N ALA A 209 -11.41 8.90 16.67
CA ALA A 209 -11.44 9.14 15.23
C ALA A 209 -12.08 10.50 14.91
N SER A 210 -11.46 11.25 14.01
CA SER A 210 -11.99 12.50 13.49
C SER A 210 -11.85 12.58 11.96
N PRO A 211 -12.65 13.41 11.27
CA PRO A 211 -12.55 13.55 9.83
C PRO A 211 -11.15 13.95 9.38
N GLY A 212 -10.64 13.28 8.36
CA GLY A 212 -9.40 13.64 7.68
C GLY A 212 -9.60 14.70 6.60
N TYR A 213 -8.52 15.03 5.91
CA TYR A 213 -8.54 16.10 4.88
C TYR A 213 -8.99 15.62 3.51
N GLN A 214 -9.03 14.31 3.26
CA GLN A 214 -9.25 13.79 1.92
C GLN A 214 -10.26 12.66 1.92
N ALA A 215 -11.13 12.72 0.91
CA ALA A 215 -11.90 11.59 0.48
C ALA A 215 -11.83 11.51 -1.06
N ARG A 216 -11.94 10.30 -1.60
CA ARG A 216 -11.73 10.06 -3.02
C ARG A 216 -12.54 8.85 -3.48
N TYR A 217 -13.24 8.97 -4.62
CA TYR A 217 -13.77 7.81 -5.30
C TYR A 217 -12.67 7.12 -6.11
N ILE A 218 -12.55 5.82 -5.95
CA ILE A 218 -11.62 4.96 -6.69
C ILE A 218 -12.44 4.05 -7.59
N PHE A 219 -12.08 4.00 -8.87
CA PHE A 219 -12.79 3.24 -9.89
C PHE A 219 -11.91 2.11 -10.42
N TYR A 220 -12.42 0.89 -10.36
CA TYR A 220 -11.86 -0.28 -11.01
C TYR A 220 -12.85 -0.69 -12.11
N THR A 221 -12.60 -0.26 -13.35
CA THR A 221 -13.57 -0.35 -14.45
C THR A 221 -13.15 -1.22 -15.62
N ARG A 222 -11.91 -1.68 -15.60
CA ARG A 222 -11.36 -2.55 -16.63
C ARG A 222 -10.89 -3.87 -16.04
N ASP A 223 -10.88 -4.90 -16.88
CA ASP A 223 -10.27 -6.16 -16.56
C ASP A 223 -8.80 -5.95 -16.25
N GLY A 224 -8.38 -6.43 -15.08
CA GLY A 224 -7.04 -6.29 -14.59
C GLY A 224 -6.70 -4.94 -13.95
N ASP A 225 -7.65 -4.03 -13.76
CA ASP A 225 -7.44 -2.87 -12.87
C ASP A 225 -7.07 -3.36 -11.47
N TYR A 226 -6.04 -2.80 -10.87
CA TYR A 226 -5.57 -3.17 -9.54
C TYR A 226 -4.87 -1.99 -8.86
N PHE A 227 -4.53 -2.16 -7.62
CA PHE A 227 -3.67 -1.22 -6.89
C PHE A 227 -2.51 -1.98 -6.28
N TRP A 228 -1.29 -1.49 -6.49
CA TRP A 228 -0.07 -2.16 -6.05
C TRP A 228 0.06 -2.26 -4.54
N PRO A 229 0.84 -3.23 -4.02
CA PRO A 229 1.18 -3.28 -2.62
C PRO A 229 1.91 -2.01 -2.18
N HIS A 230 1.36 -1.32 -1.18
CA HIS A 230 1.93 -0.10 -0.62
C HIS A 230 1.41 0.11 0.80
N PRO A 231 2.18 0.76 1.66
CA PRO A 231 1.64 1.46 2.81
C PRO A 231 1.12 2.83 2.36
N ASP A 232 0.10 3.36 3.01
CA ASP A 232 -0.35 4.73 2.75
C ASP A 232 0.67 5.77 3.24
N ASP A 233 0.54 6.98 2.72
CA ASP A 233 1.35 8.12 3.16
C ASP A 233 1.24 8.33 4.67
N PRO A 234 2.32 8.80 5.32
CA PRO A 234 2.36 9.01 6.78
C PRO A 234 1.26 9.94 7.32
N GLU A 235 0.69 10.78 6.48
CA GLU A 235 -0.39 11.71 6.86
C GLU A 235 -1.74 11.01 7.05
N TYR A 236 -1.90 9.79 6.53
CA TYR A 236 -3.16 9.06 6.54
C TYR A 236 -3.15 7.96 7.60
N ALA A 237 -3.56 8.31 8.83
CA ALA A 237 -3.55 7.35 9.94
C ALA A 237 -4.46 6.16 9.67
N VAL A 238 -5.67 6.41 9.23
CA VAL A 238 -6.69 5.41 8.92
C VAL A 238 -7.31 5.72 7.57
N ASN A 239 -7.47 4.71 6.75
CA ASN A 239 -8.22 4.76 5.50
C ASN A 239 -9.49 3.92 5.64
N VAL A 240 -10.65 4.53 5.43
CA VAL A 240 -11.93 3.82 5.40
C VAL A 240 -12.34 3.61 3.96
N LEU A 241 -12.50 2.36 3.58
CA LEU A 241 -12.90 1.95 2.24
C LEU A 241 -14.38 1.55 2.26
N VAL A 242 -15.25 2.36 1.69
CA VAL A 242 -16.69 2.08 1.55
C VAL A 242 -16.97 1.59 0.14
N CYS A 243 -17.45 0.37 0.00
CA CYS A 243 -17.85 -0.18 -1.29
C CYS A 243 -19.20 0.43 -1.72
N LEU A 244 -19.22 1.10 -2.85
CA LEU A 244 -20.45 1.70 -3.39
C LEU A 244 -21.11 0.78 -4.40
N ASP A 245 -20.31 0.08 -5.18
CA ASP A 245 -20.76 -0.79 -6.24
C ASP A 245 -19.71 -1.86 -6.50
N HIS A 246 -20.16 -3.11 -6.65
CA HIS A 246 -19.31 -4.22 -7.00
C HIS A 246 -20.07 -5.19 -7.89
N ARG A 247 -19.84 -5.08 -9.19
CA ARG A 247 -20.25 -6.09 -10.16
C ARG A 247 -19.24 -7.22 -10.11
N ARG A 248 -19.61 -8.35 -9.53
CA ARG A 248 -18.76 -9.52 -9.42
C ARG A 248 -18.52 -10.19 -10.79
N PRO A 249 -17.42 -10.94 -10.93
CA PRO A 249 -17.21 -11.75 -12.12
C PRO A 249 -18.30 -12.82 -12.25
N ALA A 250 -18.53 -13.30 -13.47
CA ALA A 250 -19.54 -14.32 -13.71
C ALA A 250 -19.24 -15.68 -13.04
N ARG A 251 -17.97 -15.95 -12.75
CA ARG A 251 -17.50 -17.17 -12.10
C ARG A 251 -16.40 -16.89 -11.08
N GLY A 252 -16.44 -17.61 -9.97
CA GLY A 252 -15.45 -17.56 -8.90
C GLY A 252 -15.60 -16.35 -7.98
N PRO A 253 -14.73 -16.22 -6.97
CA PRO A 253 -14.73 -15.10 -6.04
C PRO A 253 -14.35 -13.79 -6.75
N GLY A 254 -14.82 -12.66 -6.21
CA GLY A 254 -14.40 -11.34 -6.66
C GLY A 254 -12.95 -11.03 -6.25
N SER A 255 -12.42 -9.93 -6.81
CA SER A 255 -11.15 -9.37 -6.34
C SER A 255 -11.29 -8.84 -4.92
N ALA A 256 -10.23 -8.97 -4.15
CA ALA A 256 -10.20 -8.58 -2.75
C ALA A 256 -9.20 -7.44 -2.48
N LEU A 257 -9.37 -6.73 -1.38
CA LEU A 257 -8.27 -6.01 -0.76
C LEU A 257 -7.37 -7.05 -0.09
N LEU A 258 -6.09 -6.97 -0.36
CA LEU A 258 -5.06 -7.81 0.25
C LEU A 258 -4.40 -7.07 1.40
N ALA A 259 -4.22 -7.73 2.51
CA ALA A 259 -3.44 -7.26 3.65
C ALA A 259 -2.26 -8.20 3.86
N TYR A 260 -1.04 -7.70 3.76
CA TYR A 260 0.17 -8.49 3.89
C TYR A 260 0.70 -8.43 5.32
N ARG A 261 1.09 -9.60 5.84
CA ARG A 261 1.59 -9.74 7.21
C ARG A 261 3.11 -9.98 7.23
N PRO A 262 3.80 -9.60 8.33
CA PRO A 262 5.25 -9.78 8.45
C PRO A 262 5.73 -11.22 8.33
N ASP A 263 4.88 -12.20 8.65
CA ASP A 263 5.14 -13.63 8.49
C ASP A 263 5.08 -14.11 7.03
N GLY A 264 4.65 -13.22 6.12
CA GLY A 264 4.45 -13.50 4.70
C GLY A 264 3.05 -13.98 4.35
N SER A 265 2.16 -14.14 5.33
CA SER A 265 0.76 -14.47 5.06
C SER A 265 0.00 -13.30 4.43
N VAL A 266 -1.08 -13.62 3.72
CA VAL A 266 -1.91 -12.65 3.01
C VAL A 266 -3.36 -12.88 3.38
N GLU A 267 -3.96 -11.87 3.98
CA GLU A 267 -5.40 -11.86 4.28
C GLU A 267 -6.17 -11.21 3.12
N ARG A 268 -7.35 -11.74 2.82
CA ARG A 268 -8.20 -11.25 1.73
C ARG A 268 -9.51 -10.73 2.27
N TYR A 269 -9.87 -9.52 1.86
CA TYR A 269 -11.09 -8.84 2.28
C TYR A 269 -11.93 -8.48 1.06
N GLU A 270 -13.01 -9.25 0.84
CA GLU A 270 -14.02 -8.90 -0.17
C GLU A 270 -15.01 -7.88 0.41
N LEU A 271 -15.35 -6.88 -0.39
CA LEU A 271 -16.30 -5.84 -0.02
C LEU A 271 -17.59 -5.99 -0.83
N ALA A 272 -18.72 -6.07 -0.13
CA ALA A 272 -20.04 -5.96 -0.74
C ALA A 272 -20.52 -4.50 -0.79
N PRO A 273 -21.41 -4.13 -1.73
CA PRO A 273 -21.99 -2.79 -1.75
C PRO A 273 -22.63 -2.40 -0.41
N GLY A 274 -22.35 -1.19 0.06
CA GLY A 274 -22.79 -0.67 1.35
C GLY A 274 -21.93 -1.11 2.55
N SER A 275 -20.95 -2.01 2.36
CA SER A 275 -20.03 -2.41 3.42
C SER A 275 -18.75 -1.58 3.42
N ALA A 276 -18.04 -1.56 4.56
CA ALA A 276 -16.81 -0.83 4.71
C ALA A 276 -15.72 -1.61 5.47
N LEU A 277 -14.47 -1.20 5.24
CA LEU A 277 -13.29 -1.60 6.00
C LEU A 277 -12.64 -0.37 6.61
N ALA A 278 -12.16 -0.47 7.84
CA ALA A 278 -11.24 0.49 8.44
C ALA A 278 -9.84 -0.10 8.45
N VAL A 279 -8.88 0.63 7.89
CA VAL A 279 -7.51 0.17 7.66
C VAL A 279 -6.53 1.16 8.25
N GLU A 280 -5.68 0.72 9.18
CA GLU A 280 -4.53 1.50 9.65
C GLU A 280 -3.41 1.44 8.59
N ALA A 281 -3.65 2.13 7.50
CA ALA A 281 -2.99 1.94 6.22
C ALA A 281 -1.52 2.40 6.18
N ARG A 282 -1.07 3.23 7.15
CA ARG A 282 0.35 3.61 7.27
C ARG A 282 1.24 2.43 7.66
N GLY A 283 0.72 1.54 8.51
CA GLY A 283 1.46 0.40 9.02
C GLY A 283 1.17 -0.89 8.25
N LEU A 284 0.09 -0.91 7.48
CA LEU A 284 -0.32 -2.08 6.75
C LEU A 284 0.04 -1.96 5.27
N VAL A 285 0.96 -2.78 4.81
CA VAL A 285 1.16 -2.96 3.36
C VAL A 285 -0.08 -3.67 2.81
N HIS A 286 -0.76 -3.03 1.88
CA HIS A 286 -2.01 -3.52 1.30
C HIS A 286 -2.08 -3.28 -0.21
N ALA A 287 -2.94 -4.03 -0.88
CA ALA A 287 -3.14 -3.96 -2.32
C ALA A 287 -4.59 -4.24 -2.69
N ARG A 288 -4.98 -3.89 -3.90
CA ARG A 288 -6.20 -4.41 -4.53
C ARG A 288 -5.81 -5.44 -5.58
N GLU A 289 -6.35 -6.65 -5.46
CA GLU A 289 -6.19 -7.67 -6.50
C GLU A 289 -6.65 -7.18 -7.86
N PRO A 290 -6.03 -7.68 -8.95
CA PRO A 290 -6.50 -7.38 -10.29
C PRO A 290 -7.96 -7.77 -10.50
N MET A 291 -8.76 -6.84 -11.03
CA MET A 291 -10.14 -7.09 -11.43
C MET A 291 -10.22 -8.24 -12.44
N ARG A 292 -11.11 -9.16 -12.21
CA ARG A 292 -11.37 -10.28 -13.10
C ARG A 292 -12.15 -9.85 -14.34
N ARG A 293 -12.25 -10.71 -15.32
CA ARG A 293 -13.00 -10.45 -16.54
C ARG A 293 -14.46 -10.09 -16.22
N GLY A 294 -14.89 -8.92 -16.67
CA GLY A 294 -16.24 -8.39 -16.46
C GLY A 294 -16.51 -7.86 -15.06
N GLU A 295 -15.54 -7.96 -14.14
CA GLU A 295 -15.66 -7.39 -12.81
C GLU A 295 -15.46 -5.88 -12.82
N ARG A 296 -16.23 -5.16 -11.99
CA ARG A 296 -16.15 -3.70 -11.85
C ARG A 296 -16.42 -3.32 -10.41
N MET A 297 -15.70 -2.36 -9.89
CA MET A 297 -15.88 -1.91 -8.52
C MET A 297 -15.72 -0.40 -8.40
N THR A 298 -16.47 0.20 -7.49
CA THR A 298 -16.32 1.59 -7.08
C THR A 298 -16.25 1.65 -5.57
N VAL A 299 -15.22 2.31 -5.07
CA VAL A 299 -14.96 2.49 -3.64
C VAL A 299 -14.87 3.97 -3.33
N LEU A 300 -15.44 4.41 -2.21
CA LEU A 300 -15.11 5.69 -1.60
C LEU A 300 -14.05 5.43 -0.53
N SER A 301 -12.85 5.96 -0.75
CA SER A 301 -11.75 6.00 0.21
C SER A 301 -11.85 7.29 1.01
N ILE A 302 -11.86 7.18 2.33
CA ILE A 302 -12.01 8.30 3.27
C ILE A 302 -10.85 8.24 4.25
N ASN A 303 -10.06 9.29 4.29
CA ASN A 303 -9.01 9.43 5.29
C ASN A 303 -9.58 9.91 6.61
N VAL A 304 -9.18 9.25 7.68
CA VAL A 304 -9.59 9.55 9.06
C VAL A 304 -8.33 9.81 9.89
N LYS A 305 -8.38 10.84 10.72
CA LYS A 305 -7.33 11.11 11.69
C LYS A 305 -7.57 10.27 12.93
N ALA A 306 -6.50 9.67 13.46
CA ALA A 306 -6.45 9.17 14.83
C ALA A 306 -6.03 10.32 15.75
N VAL A 307 -6.80 10.56 16.80
CA VAL A 307 -6.57 11.58 17.80
C VAL A 307 -6.19 10.90 19.12
#